data_bce73a9dc47cba3f8a7de4451721a02f
#
_entry.id   bce73a9dc47cba3f8a7de4451721a02f
#
_cell.length_a   1.000
_cell.length_b   1.000
_cell.length_c   1.000
_cell.angle_alpha   90.00
_cell.angle_beta   90.00
_cell.angle_gamma   90.00
#
_symmetry.space_group_name_H-M   'P 1'
#
loop_
_entity.id
_entity.type
_entity.pdbx_description
1 polymer ?
#
loop_
_entity_poly.entity_id
_entity_poly.type
_entity_poly.pdbx_seq_one_letter_code
_entity_poly.pdbx_strand_id
1 'polypeptide(L)'
;FIIYSSIPYGFFFITFWLYQRYMEFIELPIFYFGFVIAAMNIASIIGSKSGKEIEDFVGQKLCMILLPLVAVLDWILLANIQTFWAIPFLTITSLLWGLTMPLFYDYIQQTISNDRRATVLSIRSFFSRGIYFVFSPLLGRVTDLWGIQDALLASAILLFIFGGASLIGLRKVGVL
;
A
#
# COMPACT_ATOMS: atom_id res chain seq x y z
N PHE A 1 1.75 -13.92 -9.92
CA PHE A 1 2.22 -13.24 -8.72
C PHE A 1 2.68 -11.80 -9.01
N ILE A 2 3.43 -11.54 -10.11
CA ILE A 2 3.94 -10.20 -10.48
C ILE A 2 2.81 -9.15 -10.48
N ILE A 3 1.72 -9.42 -11.19
CA ILE A 3 0.57 -8.50 -11.26
C ILE A 3 0.01 -8.26 -9.85
N TYR A 4 -0.21 -9.33 -9.08
CA TYR A 4 -0.71 -9.23 -7.72
C TYR A 4 0.15 -8.32 -6.84
N SER A 5 1.47 -8.55 -6.82
CA SER A 5 2.39 -7.74 -6.01
C SER A 5 2.53 -6.29 -6.48
N SER A 6 2.18 -6.00 -7.75
CA SER A 6 2.22 -4.65 -8.32
C SER A 6 1.05 -3.78 -7.85
N ILE A 7 -0.11 -4.39 -7.55
CA ILE A 7 -1.35 -3.67 -7.20
C ILE A 7 -1.20 -2.93 -5.86
N PRO A 8 -0.89 -3.59 -4.73
CA PRO A 8 -0.68 -2.88 -3.47
C PRO A 8 0.41 -1.80 -3.60
N TYR A 9 1.51 -2.12 -4.30
CA TYR A 9 2.59 -1.16 -4.50
C TYR A 9 2.11 0.13 -5.18
N GLY A 10 1.37 0.02 -6.26
CA GLY A 10 0.85 1.18 -7.00
C GLY A 10 -0.09 2.03 -6.14
N PHE A 11 -1.01 1.41 -5.40
CA PHE A 11 -1.96 2.12 -4.54
C PHE A 11 -1.31 2.73 -3.30
N PHE A 12 -0.39 2.05 -2.63
CA PHE A 12 0.38 2.65 -1.53
C PHE A 12 1.16 3.88 -1.99
N PHE A 13 1.71 3.85 -3.21
CA PHE A 13 2.44 4.99 -3.75
C PHE A 13 1.52 6.19 -4.02
N ILE A 14 0.29 5.94 -4.51
CA ILE A 14 -0.72 7.00 -4.69
C ILE A 14 -1.13 7.59 -3.35
N THR A 15 -1.49 6.76 -2.37
CA THR A 15 -1.97 7.23 -1.07
C THR A 15 -0.89 7.98 -0.29
N PHE A 16 0.39 7.66 -0.48
CA PHE A 16 1.48 8.45 0.10
C PHE A 16 1.40 9.93 -0.31
N TRP A 17 1.09 10.21 -1.57
CA TRP A 17 0.91 11.59 -2.05
C TRP A 17 -0.40 12.22 -1.55
N LEU A 18 -1.45 11.45 -1.40
CA LEU A 18 -2.71 11.91 -0.83
C LEU A 18 -2.58 12.31 0.64
N TYR A 19 -1.63 11.76 1.39
CA TYR A 19 -1.44 12.06 2.81
C TYR A 19 -1.02 13.51 3.07
N GLN A 20 -0.28 14.13 2.18
CA GLN A 20 0.03 15.55 2.31
C GLN A 20 -1.27 16.38 2.27
N ARG A 21 -2.13 16.09 1.31
CA ARG A 21 -3.44 16.74 1.18
C ARG A 21 -4.35 16.41 2.37
N TYR A 22 -4.22 15.20 2.92
CA TYR A 22 -4.96 14.81 4.12
C TYR A 22 -4.49 15.55 5.37
N MET A 23 -3.20 15.77 5.54
CA MET A 23 -2.67 16.58 6.65
C MET A 23 -3.16 18.04 6.58
N GLU A 24 -3.28 18.60 5.36
CA GLU A 24 -3.92 19.91 5.16
C GLU A 24 -5.41 19.89 5.56
N PHE A 25 -6.13 18.83 5.18
CA PHE A 25 -7.56 18.67 5.46
C PHE A 25 -7.87 18.60 6.97
N ILE A 26 -7.02 17.99 7.78
CA ILE A 26 -7.15 17.95 9.24
C ILE A 26 -6.58 19.21 9.92
N GLU A 27 -6.29 20.25 9.13
CA GLU A 27 -5.74 21.54 9.60
C GLU A 27 -4.44 21.41 10.40
N LEU A 28 -3.63 20.38 10.09
CA LEU A 28 -2.33 20.22 10.74
C LEU A 28 -1.39 21.35 10.29
N PRO A 29 -0.78 22.12 11.22
CA PRO A 29 0.17 23.15 10.82
C PRO A 29 1.35 22.54 10.04
N ILE A 30 1.76 23.19 8.95
CA ILE A 30 2.79 22.69 8.03
C ILE A 30 4.13 22.36 8.75
N PHE A 31 4.41 23.05 9.86
CA PHE A 31 5.55 22.77 10.73
C PHE A 31 5.61 21.30 11.19
N TYR A 32 4.44 20.66 11.43
CA TYR A 32 4.37 19.27 11.90
C TYR A 32 4.45 18.23 10.79
N PHE A 33 4.31 18.61 9.52
CA PHE A 33 4.36 17.67 8.40
C PHE A 33 5.66 16.85 8.38
N GLY A 34 6.80 17.53 8.62
CA GLY A 34 8.10 16.86 8.70
C GLY A 34 8.18 15.81 9.81
N PHE A 35 7.60 16.10 10.98
CA PHE A 35 7.57 15.16 12.10
C PHE A 35 6.68 13.95 11.83
N VAL A 36 5.50 14.17 11.20
CA VAL A 36 4.61 13.08 10.80
C VAL A 36 5.29 12.20 9.75
N ILE A 37 5.90 12.78 8.72
CA ILE A 37 6.65 12.04 7.69
C ILE A 37 7.83 11.28 8.32
N ALA A 38 8.54 11.86 9.27
CA ALA A 38 9.60 11.16 10.00
C ALA A 38 9.06 9.96 10.78
N ALA A 39 7.95 10.12 11.51
CA ALA A 39 7.28 9.03 12.20
C ALA A 39 6.82 7.92 11.24
N MET A 40 6.25 8.27 10.09
CA MET A 40 5.88 7.34 9.02
C MET A 40 7.10 6.55 8.50
N ASN A 41 8.23 7.21 8.28
CA ASN A 41 9.46 6.53 7.84
C ASN A 41 9.99 5.56 8.92
N ILE A 42 9.98 5.97 10.20
CA ILE A 42 10.36 5.10 11.32
C ILE A 42 9.45 3.86 11.36
N ALA A 43 8.13 4.05 11.24
CA ALA A 43 7.17 2.96 11.18
C ALA A 43 7.45 2.01 10.01
N SER A 44 7.78 2.54 8.82
CA SER A 44 8.16 1.74 7.66
C SER A 44 9.44 0.92 7.91
N ILE A 45 10.44 1.49 8.58
CA ILE A 45 11.67 0.77 8.96
C ILE A 45 11.34 -0.37 9.94
N ILE A 46 10.50 -0.10 10.94
CA ILE A 46 10.04 -1.13 11.89
C ILE A 46 9.32 -2.24 11.13
N GLY A 47 8.37 -1.90 10.25
CA GLY A 47 7.66 -2.87 9.43
C GLY A 47 8.60 -3.73 8.58
N SER A 48 9.59 -3.12 7.93
CA SER A 48 10.56 -3.83 7.10
C SER A 48 11.41 -4.83 7.91
N LYS A 49 11.76 -4.52 9.13
CA LYS A 49 12.52 -5.41 10.02
C LYS A 49 11.66 -6.56 10.58
N SER A 50 10.41 -6.27 10.91
CA SER A 50 9.50 -7.26 11.51
C SER A 50 8.82 -8.17 10.48
N GLY A 51 8.99 -7.89 9.19
CA GLY A 51 8.28 -8.61 8.13
C GLY A 51 8.49 -10.11 8.17
N LYS A 52 9.75 -10.56 8.33
CA LYS A 52 10.08 -11.99 8.37
C LYS A 52 9.51 -12.69 9.61
N GLU A 53 9.60 -12.06 10.78
CA GLU A 53 9.06 -12.60 12.02
C GLU A 53 7.54 -12.77 11.95
N ILE A 54 6.85 -11.79 11.37
CA ILE A 54 5.41 -11.85 11.15
C ILE A 54 5.06 -12.96 10.15
N GLU A 55 5.82 -13.10 9.07
CA GLU A 55 5.61 -14.16 8.09
C GLU A 55 5.82 -15.54 8.70
N ASP A 56 6.85 -15.72 9.50
CA ASP A 56 7.15 -17.00 10.17
C ASP A 56 6.04 -17.41 11.16
N PHE A 57 5.37 -16.42 11.79
CA PHE A 57 4.26 -16.65 12.70
C PHE A 57 2.92 -16.87 11.98
N VAL A 58 2.61 -16.04 11.00
CA VAL A 58 1.29 -16.01 10.33
C VAL A 58 1.27 -16.93 9.10
N GLY A 59 2.41 -17.10 8.45
CA GLY A 59 2.55 -17.83 7.21
C GLY A 59 2.37 -16.96 5.95
N GLN A 60 3.10 -17.32 4.90
CA GLN A 60 3.16 -16.58 3.64
C GLN A 60 1.78 -16.30 3.03
N LYS A 61 0.91 -17.32 2.95
CA LYS A 61 -0.42 -17.19 2.35
C LYS A 61 -1.31 -16.18 3.07
N LEU A 62 -1.29 -16.21 4.41
CA LEU A 62 -2.07 -15.27 5.20
C LEU A 62 -1.48 -13.85 5.12
N CYS A 63 -0.17 -13.67 5.11
CA CYS A 63 0.46 -12.37 4.90
C CYS A 63 0.04 -11.75 3.56
N MET A 64 0.02 -12.54 2.48
CA MET A 64 -0.43 -12.07 1.18
C MET A 64 -1.88 -11.55 1.20
N ILE A 65 -2.76 -12.16 1.97
CA ILE A 65 -4.17 -11.78 2.06
C ILE A 65 -4.36 -10.63 3.06
N LEU A 66 -3.80 -10.76 4.26
CA LEU A 66 -4.07 -9.85 5.37
C LEU A 66 -3.46 -8.47 5.18
N LEU A 67 -2.23 -8.35 4.65
CA LEU A 67 -1.57 -7.05 4.53
C LEU A 67 -2.35 -6.07 3.63
N PRO A 68 -2.81 -6.44 2.42
CA PRO A 68 -3.66 -5.55 1.63
C PRO A 68 -5.03 -5.29 2.27
N LEU A 69 -5.63 -6.27 2.96
CA LEU A 69 -6.91 -6.08 3.64
C LEU A 69 -6.80 -5.10 4.81
N VAL A 70 -5.74 -5.18 5.61
CA VAL A 70 -5.50 -4.22 6.70
C VAL A 70 -5.27 -2.83 6.14
N ALA A 71 -4.58 -2.69 4.98
CA ALA A 71 -4.43 -1.40 4.31
C ALA A 71 -5.78 -0.83 3.85
N VAL A 72 -6.67 -1.66 3.29
CA VAL A 72 -8.03 -1.25 2.91
C VAL A 72 -8.80 -0.75 4.13
N LEU A 73 -8.76 -1.47 5.26
CA LEU A 73 -9.42 -1.08 6.49
C LEU A 73 -8.85 0.23 7.05
N ASP A 74 -7.53 0.38 7.04
CA ASP A 74 -6.86 1.60 7.50
C ASP A 74 -7.27 2.83 6.69
N TRP A 75 -7.37 2.72 5.36
CA TRP A 75 -7.83 3.83 4.51
C TRP A 75 -9.31 4.15 4.68
N ILE A 76 -10.15 3.16 4.93
CA ILE A 76 -11.57 3.39 5.29
C ILE A 76 -11.66 4.13 6.63
N LEU A 77 -10.85 3.76 7.62
CA LEU A 77 -10.82 4.44 8.90
C LEU A 77 -10.32 5.88 8.74
N LEU A 78 -9.21 6.09 8.02
CA LEU A 78 -8.69 7.43 7.71
C LEU A 78 -9.74 8.33 7.04
N ALA A 79 -10.50 7.80 6.09
CA ALA A 79 -11.53 8.56 5.41
C ALA A 79 -12.63 9.08 6.35
N ASN A 80 -12.81 8.46 7.52
CA ASN A 80 -13.84 8.84 8.50
C ASN A 80 -13.30 9.69 9.66
N ILE A 81 -11.98 9.87 9.79
CA ILE A 81 -11.37 10.67 10.85
C ILE A 81 -11.03 12.05 10.30
N GLN A 82 -11.44 13.12 11.00
CA GLN A 82 -11.24 14.51 10.57
C GLN A 82 -10.42 15.32 11.59
N THR A 83 -9.63 14.64 12.38
CA THR A 83 -8.87 15.26 13.47
C THR A 83 -7.42 14.76 13.48
N PHE A 84 -6.58 15.38 14.31
CA PHE A 84 -5.19 14.94 14.49
C PHE A 84 -5.05 13.48 14.97
N TRP A 85 -6.09 12.85 15.50
CA TRP A 85 -6.13 11.42 15.82
C TRP A 85 -5.97 10.50 14.59
N ALA A 86 -5.98 11.07 13.39
CA ALA A 86 -5.63 10.36 12.15
C ALA A 86 -4.13 10.04 12.03
N ILE A 87 -3.24 10.78 12.71
CA ILE A 87 -1.78 10.61 12.59
C ILE A 87 -1.31 9.18 12.88
N PRO A 88 -1.78 8.48 13.92
CA PRO A 88 -1.46 7.06 14.11
C PRO A 88 -1.80 6.19 12.91
N PHE A 89 -2.92 6.42 12.22
CA PHE A 89 -3.32 5.65 11.04
C PHE A 89 -2.41 5.92 9.84
N LEU A 90 -1.95 7.15 9.64
CA LEU A 90 -0.93 7.46 8.64
C LEU A 90 0.37 6.67 8.90
N THR A 91 0.76 6.51 10.18
CA THR A 91 1.92 5.70 10.54
C THR A 91 1.68 4.20 10.35
N ILE A 92 0.45 3.70 10.59
CA ILE A 92 0.05 2.30 10.33
C ILE A 92 0.17 1.99 8.83
N THR A 93 -0.34 2.84 7.94
CA THR A 93 -0.15 2.62 6.49
C THR A 93 1.33 2.50 6.11
N SER A 94 2.18 3.35 6.67
CA SER A 94 3.62 3.30 6.39
C SER A 94 4.29 2.05 6.95
N LEU A 95 3.86 1.57 8.11
CA LEU A 95 4.27 0.30 8.67
C LEU A 95 3.87 -0.86 7.74
N LEU A 96 2.63 -0.87 7.25
CA LEU A 96 2.14 -1.87 6.29
C LEU A 96 2.93 -1.84 4.97
N TRP A 97 3.28 -0.65 4.48
CA TRP A 97 4.19 -0.50 3.36
C TRP A 97 5.55 -1.17 3.62
N GLY A 98 6.16 -0.86 4.77
CA GLY A 98 7.42 -1.45 5.19
C GLY A 98 7.38 -2.97 5.31
N LEU A 99 6.27 -3.53 5.81
CA LEU A 99 6.02 -4.98 5.89
C LEU A 99 5.86 -5.60 4.49
N THR A 100 4.99 -5.01 3.66
CA THR A 100 4.55 -5.61 2.40
C THR A 100 5.68 -5.65 1.36
N MET A 101 6.50 -4.59 1.31
CA MET A 101 7.49 -4.46 0.23
C MET A 101 8.57 -5.52 0.25
N PRO A 102 9.32 -5.74 1.35
CA PRO A 102 10.34 -6.78 1.40
C PRO A 102 9.77 -8.18 1.20
N LEU A 103 8.64 -8.49 1.85
CA LEU A 103 8.01 -9.81 1.75
C LEU A 103 7.63 -10.15 0.30
N PHE A 104 6.99 -9.21 -0.41
CA PHE A 104 6.62 -9.46 -1.80
C PHE A 104 7.82 -9.53 -2.75
N TYR A 105 8.91 -8.83 -2.43
CA TYR A 105 10.17 -8.99 -3.14
C TYR A 105 10.78 -10.38 -2.93
N ASP A 106 10.80 -10.86 -1.69
CA ASP A 106 11.34 -12.18 -1.34
C ASP A 106 10.54 -13.30 -2.02
N TYR A 107 9.21 -13.20 -2.03
CA TYR A 107 8.35 -14.19 -2.71
C TYR A 107 8.61 -14.27 -4.22
N ILE A 108 8.88 -13.13 -4.87
CA ILE A 108 9.27 -13.10 -6.27
C ILE A 108 10.64 -13.78 -6.43
N GLN A 109 11.62 -13.43 -5.57
CA GLN A 109 12.97 -13.91 -5.68
C GLN A 109 13.12 -15.40 -5.43
N GLN A 110 12.32 -15.99 -4.56
CA GLN A 110 12.30 -17.42 -4.28
C GLN A 110 11.82 -18.26 -5.48
N THR A 111 11.00 -17.67 -6.35
CA THR A 111 10.36 -18.38 -7.47
C THR A 111 11.14 -18.27 -8.78
N ILE A 112 12.13 -17.38 -8.86
CA ILE A 112 12.77 -17.00 -10.13
C ILE A 112 14.28 -17.26 -10.08
N SER A 113 14.81 -17.79 -11.20
CA SER A 113 16.26 -17.95 -11.39
C SER A 113 16.99 -16.61 -11.44
N ASN A 114 18.25 -16.59 -11.01
CA ASN A 114 19.04 -15.36 -10.87
C ASN A 114 19.18 -14.58 -12.19
N ASP A 115 19.26 -15.27 -13.32
CA ASP A 115 19.37 -14.69 -14.66
C ASP A 115 18.13 -13.89 -15.10
N ARG A 116 16.96 -14.21 -14.58
CA ARG A 116 15.68 -13.53 -14.91
C ARG A 116 15.18 -12.55 -13.87
N ARG A 117 15.84 -12.50 -12.71
CA ARG A 117 15.39 -11.70 -11.57
C ARG A 117 15.25 -10.21 -11.91
N ALA A 118 16.25 -9.62 -12.57
CA ALA A 118 16.23 -8.21 -12.96
C ALA A 118 15.05 -7.89 -13.91
N THR A 119 14.80 -8.76 -14.91
CA THR A 119 13.69 -8.59 -15.85
C THR A 119 12.33 -8.63 -15.16
N VAL A 120 12.12 -9.60 -14.26
CA VAL A 120 10.85 -9.74 -13.55
C VAL A 120 10.59 -8.57 -12.60
N LEU A 121 11.60 -8.11 -11.89
CA LEU A 121 11.48 -6.92 -11.03
C LEU A 121 11.20 -5.65 -11.85
N SER A 122 11.78 -5.53 -13.04
CA SER A 122 11.47 -4.43 -13.97
C SER A 122 10.02 -4.48 -14.46
N ILE A 123 9.52 -5.67 -14.82
CA ILE A 123 8.12 -5.88 -15.22
C ILE A 123 7.18 -5.51 -14.06
N ARG A 124 7.46 -5.96 -12.83
CA ARG A 124 6.69 -5.59 -11.65
C ARG A 124 6.67 -4.06 -11.46
N SER A 125 7.83 -3.42 -11.54
CA SER A 125 7.94 -1.96 -11.41
C SER A 125 7.16 -1.23 -12.51
N PHE A 126 7.18 -1.75 -13.73
CA PHE A 126 6.39 -1.21 -14.85
C PHE A 126 4.89 -1.26 -14.56
N PHE A 127 4.36 -2.40 -14.13
CA PHE A 127 2.94 -2.52 -13.76
C PHE A 127 2.55 -1.62 -12.60
N SER A 128 3.38 -1.55 -11.55
CA SER A 128 3.11 -0.68 -10.40
C SER A 128 3.07 0.80 -10.77
N ARG A 129 4.01 1.24 -11.60
CA ARG A 129 4.05 2.61 -12.11
C ARG A 129 2.90 2.88 -13.08
N GLY A 130 2.48 1.88 -13.87
CA GLY A 130 1.29 1.95 -14.72
C GLY A 130 0.03 2.20 -13.91
N ILE A 131 -0.15 1.46 -12.80
CA ILE A 131 -1.27 1.68 -11.86
C ILE A 131 -1.22 3.12 -11.32
N TYR A 132 -0.07 3.55 -10.84
CA TYR A 132 0.11 4.93 -10.37
C TYR A 132 -0.24 5.95 -11.45
N PHE A 133 0.27 5.79 -12.66
CA PHE A 133 0.05 6.71 -13.78
C PHE A 133 -1.43 6.84 -14.14
N VAL A 134 -2.17 5.73 -14.15
CA VAL A 134 -3.60 5.72 -14.52
C VAL A 134 -4.47 6.24 -13.39
N PHE A 135 -4.26 5.75 -12.17
CA PHE A 135 -5.17 6.03 -11.05
C PHE A 135 -4.84 7.31 -10.28
N SER A 136 -3.60 7.80 -10.29
CA SER A 136 -3.24 9.03 -9.59
C SER A 136 -4.00 10.27 -10.09
N PRO A 137 -4.11 10.53 -11.42
CA PRO A 137 -4.92 11.66 -11.91
C PRO A 137 -6.42 11.49 -11.61
N LEU A 138 -6.93 10.25 -11.66
CA LEU A 138 -8.33 9.97 -11.34
C LEU A 138 -8.64 10.24 -9.86
N LEU A 139 -7.78 9.78 -8.96
CA LEU A 139 -7.93 10.00 -7.53
C LEU A 139 -7.67 11.47 -7.15
N GLY A 140 -6.77 12.15 -7.85
CA GLY A 140 -6.62 13.61 -7.75
C GLY A 140 -7.92 14.33 -8.13
N ARG A 141 -8.56 13.93 -9.23
CA ARG A 141 -9.85 14.48 -9.63
C ARG A 141 -10.96 14.20 -8.61
N VAL A 142 -10.98 13.02 -8.02
CA VAL A 142 -11.90 12.69 -6.92
C VAL A 142 -11.65 13.62 -5.73
N THR A 143 -10.39 13.86 -5.38
CA THR A 143 -10.01 14.79 -4.30
C THR A 143 -10.51 16.20 -4.57
N ASP A 144 -10.40 16.68 -5.80
CA ASP A 144 -10.83 18.04 -6.18
C ASP A 144 -12.35 18.20 -6.18
N LEU A 145 -13.11 17.16 -6.56
CA LEU A 145 -14.57 17.24 -6.71
C LEU A 145 -15.32 16.87 -5.43
N TRP A 146 -14.84 15.88 -4.68
CA TRP A 146 -15.57 15.30 -3.54
C TRP A 146 -14.76 15.29 -2.23
N GLY A 147 -13.46 15.65 -2.31
CA GLY A 147 -12.60 15.74 -1.15
C GLY A 147 -11.68 14.53 -0.95
N ILE A 148 -10.73 14.71 -0.03
CA ILE A 148 -9.69 13.71 0.24
C ILE A 148 -10.25 12.41 0.85
N GLN A 149 -11.35 12.51 1.59
CA GLN A 149 -12.01 11.36 2.21
C GLN A 149 -12.53 10.39 1.16
N ASP A 150 -13.23 10.91 0.14
CA ASP A 150 -13.74 10.10 -0.97
C ASP A 150 -12.60 9.53 -1.83
N ALA A 151 -11.49 10.25 -1.98
CA ALA A 151 -10.29 9.72 -2.65
C ALA A 151 -9.65 8.55 -1.88
N LEU A 152 -9.62 8.60 -0.55
CA LEU A 152 -9.16 7.48 0.28
C LEU A 152 -10.11 6.29 0.20
N LEU A 153 -11.43 6.52 0.26
CA LEU A 153 -12.43 5.46 0.08
C LEU A 153 -12.34 4.83 -1.31
N ALA A 154 -12.20 5.64 -2.36
CA ALA A 154 -12.01 5.15 -3.72
C ALA A 154 -10.73 4.30 -3.83
N SER A 155 -9.63 4.74 -3.21
CA SER A 155 -8.37 3.98 -3.16
C SER A 155 -8.54 2.63 -2.47
N ALA A 156 -9.26 2.60 -1.35
CA ALA A 156 -9.57 1.38 -0.61
C ALA A 156 -10.41 0.40 -1.44
N ILE A 157 -11.47 0.90 -2.10
CA ILE A 157 -12.34 0.10 -2.97
C ILE A 157 -11.56 -0.46 -4.16
N LEU A 158 -10.75 0.36 -4.82
CA LEU A 158 -9.94 -0.07 -5.96
C LEU A 158 -8.91 -1.13 -5.54
N LEU A 159 -8.20 -0.93 -4.41
CA LEU A 159 -7.27 -1.92 -3.88
C LEU A 159 -7.99 -3.23 -3.54
N PHE A 160 -9.17 -3.16 -2.94
CA PHE A 160 -9.98 -4.34 -2.61
C PHE A 160 -10.41 -5.12 -3.86
N ILE A 161 -10.93 -4.41 -4.88
CA ILE A 161 -11.40 -5.04 -6.12
C ILE A 161 -10.23 -5.65 -6.90
N PHE A 162 -9.20 -4.87 -7.22
CA PHE A 162 -8.08 -5.35 -8.03
C PHE A 162 -7.21 -6.35 -7.27
N GLY A 163 -6.96 -6.11 -5.97
CA GLY A 163 -6.26 -7.04 -5.10
C GLY A 163 -7.01 -8.36 -4.96
N GLY A 164 -8.31 -8.31 -4.69
CA GLY A 164 -9.18 -9.48 -4.58
C GLY A 164 -9.28 -10.26 -5.89
N ALA A 165 -9.50 -9.59 -7.02
CA ALA A 165 -9.55 -10.24 -8.33
C ALA A 165 -8.23 -10.96 -8.67
N SER A 166 -7.09 -10.33 -8.36
CA SER A 166 -5.78 -10.94 -8.60
C SER A 166 -5.47 -12.09 -7.65
N LEU A 167 -5.94 -12.04 -6.39
CA LEU A 167 -5.86 -13.17 -5.45
C LEU A 167 -6.65 -14.38 -5.94
N ILE A 168 -7.88 -14.16 -6.44
CA ILE A 168 -8.70 -15.23 -7.03
C ILE A 168 -7.96 -15.84 -8.24
N GLY A 169 -7.32 -15.01 -9.06
CA GLY A 169 -6.48 -15.46 -10.16
C GLY A 169 -5.32 -16.36 -9.70
N LEU A 170 -4.61 -15.98 -8.63
CA LEU A 170 -3.51 -16.77 -8.06
C LEU A 170 -3.99 -18.13 -7.51
N ARG A 171 -5.15 -18.15 -6.86
CA ARG A 171 -5.74 -19.38 -6.35
C ARG A 171 -6.10 -20.37 -7.48
N LYS A 172 -6.62 -19.87 -8.61
CA LYS A 172 -6.93 -20.72 -9.79
C LYS A 172 -5.69 -21.33 -10.44
N VAL A 173 -4.55 -20.68 -10.34
CA VAL A 173 -3.26 -21.16 -10.89
C VAL A 173 -2.49 -22.05 -9.89
N GLY A 174 -3.03 -22.27 -8.68
CA GLY A 174 -2.43 -23.15 -7.68
C GLY A 174 -1.20 -22.57 -6.97
N VAL A 175 -1.07 -21.25 -6.95
CA VAL A 175 0.04 -20.55 -6.25
C VAL A 175 -0.32 -20.26 -4.79
N LEU A 176 -1.62 -20.31 -4.44
CA LEU A 176 -2.16 -20.08 -3.08
C LEU A 176 -2.79 -21.34 -2.50
#